data_188fe41bcda33be4deef642b0987cb7f
#
_entry.id   188fe41bcda33be4deef642b0987cb7f
#
_cell.length_a   1.000
_cell.length_b   1.000
_cell.length_c   1.000
_cell.angle_alpha   90.00
_cell.angle_beta   90.00
_cell.angle_gamma   90.00
#
_symmetry.space_group_name_H-M   'P 1'
#
loop_
_entity.id
_entity.type
_entity.pdbx_description
1 polymer ?
#
loop_
_entity_poly.entity_id
_entity_poly.type
_entity_poly.pdbx_seq_one_letter_code
_entity_poly.pdbx_strand_id
1 'polypeptide(L)'
;MRKEYSMQLTDEEKAILEGKQGNTMRKALESVVLYGQIFGAQKLAPIEGSVHLVTSFGIPLLKPVFSLMDELIAAGLKTTQPFTVDPRPMDFKNVPANILEKFIFKKIMYGKQAQYEEQLRKVGLKDNKSFTCTCYMEEVGNIPRKGQILAWAESSAVVYANSVLGARSNRNSGVLELLCGITGRAPVFGLLTDEGRQAGWLV
;
A
#
# COMPACT_ATOMS: atom_id res chain seq x y z
N MET A 1 -8.40 22.75 -18.92
CA MET A 1 -9.34 21.65 -19.31
C MET A 1 -9.61 20.80 -18.08
N ARG A 2 -10.87 20.63 -17.67
CA ARG A 2 -11.23 19.61 -16.66
C ARG A 2 -10.97 18.24 -17.28
N LYS A 3 -10.21 17.39 -16.61
CA LYS A 3 -10.09 15.98 -17.00
C LYS A 3 -11.44 15.31 -16.74
N GLU A 4 -12.04 14.72 -17.75
CA GLU A 4 -13.20 13.86 -17.58
C GLU A 4 -12.74 12.47 -17.13
N TYR A 5 -13.31 11.99 -16.04
CA TYR A 5 -13.10 10.64 -15.55
C TYR A 5 -14.33 9.81 -15.89
N SER A 6 -14.13 8.63 -16.47
CA SER A 6 -15.22 7.69 -16.78
C SER A 6 -15.80 6.98 -15.53
N MET A 7 -15.16 7.19 -14.39
CA MET A 7 -15.55 6.61 -13.11
C MET A 7 -16.59 7.48 -12.39
N GLN A 8 -17.54 6.85 -11.72
CA GLN A 8 -18.48 7.52 -10.82
C GLN A 8 -17.76 7.94 -9.54
N LEU A 9 -17.61 9.24 -9.34
CA LEU A 9 -16.94 9.83 -8.20
C LEU A 9 -17.94 10.54 -7.30
N THR A 10 -17.75 10.41 -5.99
CA THR A 10 -18.49 11.18 -4.98
C THR A 10 -18.11 12.65 -5.03
N ASP A 11 -18.92 13.50 -4.38
CA ASP A 11 -18.62 14.95 -4.33
C ASP A 11 -17.35 15.24 -3.51
N GLU A 12 -17.05 14.43 -2.49
CA GLU A 12 -15.78 14.49 -1.76
C GLU A 12 -14.59 14.17 -2.66
N GLU A 13 -14.66 13.10 -3.43
CA GLU A 13 -13.60 12.68 -4.36
C GLU A 13 -13.37 13.73 -5.46
N LYS A 14 -14.43 14.30 -6.00
CA LYS A 14 -14.36 15.43 -6.95
C LYS A 14 -13.68 16.64 -6.31
N ALA A 15 -14.04 16.97 -5.07
CA ALA A 15 -13.43 18.08 -4.33
C ALA A 15 -11.92 17.88 -4.13
N ILE A 16 -11.48 16.65 -3.82
CA ILE A 16 -10.06 16.31 -3.74
C ILE A 16 -9.37 16.49 -5.09
N LEU A 17 -9.97 16.01 -6.18
CA LEU A 17 -9.45 16.15 -7.55
C LEU A 17 -9.42 17.60 -8.03
N GLU A 18 -10.28 18.46 -7.49
CA GLU A 18 -10.24 19.92 -7.69
C GLU A 18 -9.13 20.62 -6.85
N GLY A 19 -8.44 19.86 -5.98
CA GLY A 19 -7.33 20.37 -5.17
C GLY A 19 -7.73 20.99 -3.83
N LYS A 20 -8.98 20.85 -3.38
CA LYS A 20 -9.47 21.43 -2.12
C LYS A 20 -8.74 20.90 -0.87
N GLN A 21 -8.09 19.73 -0.97
CA GLN A 21 -7.24 19.14 0.07
C GLN A 21 -5.74 19.21 -0.27
N GLY A 22 -5.35 20.14 -1.15
CA GLY A 22 -3.97 20.32 -1.58
C GLY A 22 -3.57 19.49 -2.80
N ASN A 23 -2.49 19.93 -3.45
CA ASN A 23 -2.07 19.36 -4.73
C ASN A 23 -1.54 17.93 -4.61
N THR A 24 -0.86 17.60 -3.50
CA THR A 24 -0.31 16.25 -3.27
C THR A 24 -1.43 15.22 -3.07
N MET A 25 -2.47 15.55 -2.28
CA MET A 25 -3.65 14.70 -2.11
C MET A 25 -4.40 14.54 -3.44
N ARG A 26 -4.54 15.63 -4.23
CA ARG A 26 -5.13 15.57 -5.58
C ARG A 26 -4.39 14.58 -6.48
N LYS A 27 -3.05 14.67 -6.55
CA LYS A 27 -2.22 13.74 -7.34
C LYS A 27 -2.36 12.29 -6.86
N ALA A 28 -2.41 12.07 -5.54
CA ALA A 28 -2.59 10.75 -4.95
C ALA A 28 -3.92 10.13 -5.41
N LEU A 29 -5.02 10.84 -5.24
CA LEU A 29 -6.34 10.34 -5.67
C LEU A 29 -6.44 10.22 -7.20
N GLU A 30 -5.88 11.16 -7.96
CA GLU A 30 -5.84 11.08 -9.42
C GLU A 30 -5.14 9.79 -9.88
N SER A 31 -4.03 9.41 -9.24
CA SER A 31 -3.32 8.16 -9.55
C SER A 31 -4.18 6.93 -9.28
N VAL A 32 -4.90 6.90 -8.16
CA VAL A 32 -5.84 5.81 -7.82
C VAL A 32 -6.98 5.71 -8.83
N VAL A 33 -7.57 6.85 -9.23
CA VAL A 33 -8.65 6.91 -10.21
C VAL A 33 -8.17 6.43 -11.58
N LEU A 34 -7.04 6.96 -12.08
CA LEU A 34 -6.50 6.58 -13.39
C LEU A 34 -6.14 5.09 -13.45
N TYR A 35 -5.53 4.57 -12.37
CA TYR A 35 -5.27 3.14 -12.27
C TYR A 35 -6.56 2.32 -12.32
N GLY A 36 -7.56 2.70 -11.52
CA GLY A 36 -8.86 2.02 -11.52
C GLY A 36 -9.53 2.02 -12.90
N GLN A 37 -9.47 3.14 -13.62
CA GLN A 37 -10.02 3.24 -14.98
C GLN A 37 -9.38 2.26 -15.96
N ILE A 38 -8.05 2.06 -15.88
CA ILE A 38 -7.33 1.09 -16.72
C ILE A 38 -7.87 -0.33 -16.51
N PHE A 39 -8.27 -0.67 -15.29
CA PHE A 39 -8.81 -1.98 -14.92
C PHE A 39 -10.35 -2.03 -14.94
N GLY A 40 -11.01 -1.03 -15.52
CA GLY A 40 -12.46 -1.02 -15.69
C GLY A 40 -13.27 -0.73 -14.42
N ALA A 41 -12.64 -0.21 -13.36
CA ALA A 41 -13.34 0.18 -12.15
C ALA A 41 -14.37 1.26 -12.44
N GLN A 42 -15.60 1.07 -11.97
CA GLN A 42 -16.69 2.02 -12.17
C GLN A 42 -16.80 3.05 -11.03
N LYS A 43 -16.19 2.77 -9.88
CA LYS A 43 -16.23 3.61 -8.68
C LYS A 43 -15.05 3.30 -7.76
N LEU A 44 -14.84 4.18 -6.79
CA LEU A 44 -13.97 3.91 -5.63
C LEU A 44 -14.82 3.39 -4.45
N ALA A 45 -14.17 2.68 -3.55
CA ALA A 45 -14.74 2.29 -2.27
C ALA A 45 -13.83 2.71 -1.11
N PRO A 46 -14.38 3.01 0.07
CA PRO A 46 -13.58 3.28 1.25
C PRO A 46 -12.78 2.03 1.65
N ILE A 47 -11.54 2.23 2.11
CA ILE A 47 -10.75 1.19 2.73
C ILE A 47 -11.19 1.08 4.19
N GLU A 48 -11.51 -0.14 4.63
CA GLU A 48 -12.10 -0.40 5.95
C GLU A 48 -11.10 -0.96 6.97
N GLY A 49 -9.90 -1.33 6.52
CA GLY A 49 -8.83 -1.88 7.36
C GLY A 49 -7.49 -1.19 7.13
N SER A 50 -6.48 -1.64 7.87
CA SER A 50 -5.11 -1.16 7.68
C SER A 50 -4.52 -1.65 6.37
N VAL A 51 -3.69 -0.82 5.76
CA VAL A 51 -2.94 -1.15 4.54
C VAL A 51 -1.81 -2.13 4.86
N HIS A 52 -1.41 -2.94 3.88
CA HIS A 52 -0.21 -3.76 3.95
C HIS A 52 0.63 -3.57 2.69
N LEU A 53 1.87 -3.11 2.85
CA LEU A 53 2.75 -2.74 1.75
C LEU A 53 3.83 -3.82 1.52
N VAL A 54 4.16 -4.06 0.26
CA VAL A 54 5.23 -4.99 -0.12
C VAL A 54 6.63 -4.37 -0.02
N THR A 55 6.76 -3.05 -0.10
CA THR A 55 8.05 -2.39 -0.20
C THR A 55 8.59 -2.01 1.17
N SER A 56 9.61 -2.73 1.63
CA SER A 56 10.38 -2.42 2.85
C SER A 56 11.84 -2.07 2.56
N PHE A 57 12.24 -1.94 1.29
CA PHE A 57 13.64 -1.93 0.85
C PHE A 57 14.17 -0.52 0.61
N GLY A 58 15.13 -0.11 1.41
CA GLY A 58 15.87 1.15 1.24
C GLY A 58 16.95 1.09 0.17
N ILE A 59 16.60 0.67 -1.06
CA ILE A 59 17.52 0.55 -2.19
C ILE A 59 17.83 1.94 -2.78
N PRO A 60 19.11 2.38 -2.87
CA PRO A 60 19.46 3.72 -3.34
C PRO A 60 18.97 4.06 -4.76
N LEU A 61 18.75 3.06 -5.61
CA LEU A 61 18.23 3.25 -6.97
C LEU A 61 16.75 3.60 -7.03
N LEU A 62 16.00 3.38 -5.97
CA LEU A 62 14.56 3.69 -5.89
C LEU A 62 14.30 5.18 -5.60
N LYS A 63 15.06 6.09 -6.23
CA LYS A 63 14.93 7.55 -6.06
C LYS A 63 13.49 8.06 -6.20
N PRO A 64 12.68 7.63 -7.20
CA PRO A 64 11.30 8.10 -7.32
C PRO A 64 10.44 7.77 -6.10
N VAL A 65 10.65 6.62 -5.46
CA VAL A 65 9.92 6.21 -4.25
C VAL A 65 10.26 7.14 -3.08
N PHE A 66 11.55 7.43 -2.87
CA PHE A 66 11.98 8.37 -1.81
C PHE A 66 11.41 9.76 -2.05
N SER A 67 11.44 10.25 -3.30
CA SER A 67 10.89 11.57 -3.65
C SER A 67 9.38 11.64 -3.41
N LEU A 68 8.64 10.58 -3.76
CA LEU A 68 7.21 10.48 -3.47
C LEU A 68 6.95 10.52 -1.95
N MET A 69 7.71 9.75 -1.17
CA MET A 69 7.59 9.75 0.28
C MET A 69 7.87 11.13 0.88
N ASP A 70 8.90 11.83 0.39
CA ASP A 70 9.21 13.19 0.82
C ASP A 70 8.10 14.18 0.46
N GLU A 71 7.48 14.06 -0.73
CA GLU A 71 6.34 14.89 -1.14
C GLU A 71 5.12 14.66 -0.24
N LEU A 72 4.81 13.40 0.09
CA LEU A 72 3.72 13.05 1.01
C LEU A 72 3.97 13.62 2.42
N ILE A 73 5.19 13.45 2.94
CA ILE A 73 5.59 13.95 4.27
C ILE A 73 5.54 15.49 4.32
N ALA A 74 6.06 16.17 3.31
CA ALA A 74 6.05 17.64 3.22
C ALA A 74 4.62 18.20 3.18
N ALA A 75 3.69 17.46 2.59
CA ALA A 75 2.26 17.80 2.57
C ALA A 75 1.52 17.40 3.87
N GLY A 76 2.20 16.81 4.85
CA GLY A 76 1.60 16.34 6.10
C GLY A 76 0.67 15.14 5.95
N LEU A 77 0.75 14.42 4.83
CA LEU A 77 -0.14 13.30 4.54
C LEU A 77 0.31 12.02 5.23
N LYS A 78 -0.67 11.29 5.75
CA LYS A 78 -0.50 9.97 6.35
C LYS A 78 -1.60 9.04 5.85
N THR A 79 -1.39 7.74 5.95
CA THR A 79 -2.46 6.77 5.72
C THR A 79 -3.60 6.98 6.71
N THR A 80 -4.82 6.74 6.28
CA THR A 80 -6.04 6.89 7.11
C THR A 80 -6.06 5.95 8.31
N GLN A 81 -5.36 4.83 8.20
CA GLN A 81 -5.11 3.86 9.27
C GLN A 81 -3.61 3.55 9.34
N PRO A 82 -3.06 3.21 10.52
CA PRO A 82 -1.69 2.72 10.61
C PRO A 82 -1.50 1.49 9.72
N PHE A 83 -0.35 1.35 9.08
CA PHE A 83 -0.09 0.27 8.15
C PHE A 83 1.02 -0.68 8.60
N THR A 84 1.05 -1.85 7.95
CA THR A 84 2.09 -2.87 8.06
C THR A 84 2.84 -2.99 6.74
N VAL A 85 4.02 -3.55 6.76
CA VAL A 85 4.91 -3.67 5.59
C VAL A 85 5.68 -4.97 5.64
N ASP A 86 6.09 -5.48 4.50
CA ASP A 86 6.93 -6.68 4.38
C ASP A 86 8.19 -6.63 5.24
N PRO A 87 8.78 -7.80 5.57
CA PRO A 87 9.98 -7.88 6.38
C PRO A 87 11.11 -7.01 5.85
N ARG A 88 11.97 -6.57 6.75
CA ARG A 88 13.23 -5.92 6.37
C ARG A 88 14.06 -6.85 5.48
N PRO A 89 14.83 -6.28 4.52
CA PRO A 89 15.56 -7.10 3.55
C PRO A 89 16.68 -7.92 4.18
N MET A 90 17.14 -7.54 5.39
CA MET A 90 18.27 -8.18 6.06
C MET A 90 17.99 -8.39 7.54
N ASP A 91 18.19 -9.61 8.00
CA ASP A 91 18.17 -9.98 9.42
C ASP A 91 19.57 -10.46 9.86
N PHE A 92 20.45 -9.52 10.12
CA PHE A 92 21.82 -9.83 10.62
C PHE A 92 21.86 -10.30 12.08
N LYS A 93 20.73 -10.33 12.76
CA LYS A 93 20.64 -10.85 14.13
C LYS A 93 20.54 -12.38 14.12
N ASN A 94 19.71 -12.92 13.22
CA ASN A 94 19.42 -14.35 13.16
C ASN A 94 20.15 -15.04 11.99
N VAL A 95 20.56 -14.29 10.97
CA VAL A 95 21.30 -14.82 9.81
C VAL A 95 22.76 -14.34 9.88
N PRO A 96 23.72 -15.25 10.13
CA PRO A 96 25.12 -14.89 10.17
C PRO A 96 25.59 -14.39 8.80
N ALA A 97 26.40 -13.34 8.80
CA ALA A 97 27.02 -12.78 7.60
C ALA A 97 28.46 -12.33 7.93
N ASN A 98 29.36 -12.51 6.99
CA ASN A 98 30.74 -12.03 7.14
C ASN A 98 30.84 -10.50 6.99
N ILE A 99 32.02 -9.94 7.22
CA ILE A 99 32.23 -8.48 7.20
C ILE A 99 31.99 -7.90 5.80
N LEU A 100 32.41 -8.58 4.75
CA LEU A 100 32.25 -8.15 3.37
C LEU A 100 30.77 -8.15 2.96
N GLU A 101 30.06 -9.21 3.27
CA GLU A 101 28.61 -9.31 3.04
C GLU A 101 27.85 -8.18 3.77
N LYS A 102 28.15 -7.98 5.05
CA LYS A 102 27.55 -6.87 5.82
C LYS A 102 27.82 -5.51 5.18
N PHE A 103 29.03 -5.28 4.67
CA PHE A 103 29.36 -4.05 3.99
C PHE A 103 28.56 -3.88 2.69
N ILE A 104 28.55 -4.90 1.83
CA ILE A 104 27.80 -4.89 0.55
C ILE A 104 26.33 -4.62 0.80
N PHE A 105 25.71 -5.39 1.69
CA PHE A 105 24.29 -5.27 1.94
C PHE A 105 23.90 -3.95 2.62
N LYS A 106 24.62 -3.56 3.69
CA LYS A 106 24.26 -2.34 4.45
C LYS A 106 24.63 -1.04 3.76
N LYS A 107 25.72 -1.01 2.98
CA LYS A 107 26.23 0.24 2.40
C LYS A 107 25.87 0.40 0.92
N ILE A 108 25.87 -0.69 0.16
CA ILE A 108 25.65 -0.64 -1.30
C ILE A 108 24.19 -0.96 -1.63
N MET A 109 23.70 -2.15 -1.27
CA MET A 109 22.37 -2.58 -1.69
C MET A 109 21.25 -1.86 -0.95
N TYR A 110 21.32 -1.75 0.37
CA TYR A 110 20.28 -1.17 1.22
C TYR A 110 20.78 0.06 1.99
N GLY A 111 21.66 0.84 1.36
CA GLY A 111 22.32 1.98 2.01
C GLY A 111 21.36 3.08 2.48
N LYS A 112 20.11 3.09 2.00
CA LYS A 112 19.06 4.03 2.39
C LYS A 112 17.98 3.42 3.31
N GLN A 113 18.20 2.22 3.85
CA GLN A 113 17.20 1.53 4.67
C GLN A 113 16.70 2.38 5.84
N ALA A 114 17.62 2.98 6.60
CA ALA A 114 17.24 3.83 7.74
C ALA A 114 16.43 5.06 7.33
N GLN A 115 16.80 5.73 6.23
CA GLN A 115 16.03 6.85 5.68
C GLN A 115 14.63 6.40 5.28
N TYR A 116 14.51 5.27 4.61
CA TYR A 116 13.22 4.75 4.15
C TYR A 116 12.31 4.35 5.31
N GLU A 117 12.83 3.67 6.32
CA GLU A 117 12.07 3.33 7.52
C GLU A 117 11.56 4.57 8.27
N GLU A 118 12.37 5.64 8.31
CA GLU A 118 11.93 6.91 8.88
C GLU A 118 10.79 7.56 8.06
N GLN A 119 10.87 7.51 6.74
CA GLN A 119 9.80 7.96 5.86
C GLN A 119 8.52 7.13 6.09
N LEU A 120 8.62 5.80 6.16
CA LEU A 120 7.48 4.91 6.47
C LEU A 120 6.81 5.29 7.80
N ARG A 121 7.59 5.55 8.86
CA ARG A 121 7.05 6.00 10.17
C ARG A 121 6.29 7.32 10.04
N LYS A 122 6.83 8.27 9.29
CA LYS A 122 6.21 9.58 9.09
C LYS A 122 4.89 9.50 8.33
N VAL A 123 4.73 8.56 7.40
CA VAL A 123 3.48 8.38 6.64
C VAL A 123 2.50 7.39 7.29
N GLY A 124 2.84 6.79 8.45
CA GLY A 124 1.87 6.05 9.25
C GLY A 124 2.19 4.59 9.52
N LEU A 125 3.44 4.12 9.35
CA LEU A 125 3.85 2.78 9.80
C LEU A 125 3.50 2.59 11.28
N LYS A 126 2.82 1.48 11.59
CA LYS A 126 2.25 1.22 12.91
C LYS A 126 3.31 1.15 14.02
N ASP A 127 4.26 0.24 13.90
CA ASP A 127 5.32 -0.01 14.88
C ASP A 127 6.43 -0.90 14.30
N ASN A 128 7.38 -1.32 15.16
CA ASN A 128 8.49 -2.19 14.75
C ASN A 128 8.08 -3.64 14.48
N LYS A 129 6.95 -4.12 14.99
CA LYS A 129 6.41 -5.47 14.72
C LYS A 129 5.71 -5.53 13.36
N SER A 130 5.47 -4.37 12.75
CA SER A 130 4.78 -4.22 11.47
C SER A 130 5.61 -4.63 10.26
N PHE A 131 6.90 -4.96 10.43
CA PHE A 131 7.77 -5.49 9.38
C PHE A 131 7.62 -7.01 9.28
N THR A 132 6.57 -7.47 8.61
CA THR A 132 6.24 -8.89 8.49
C THR A 132 5.34 -9.16 7.30
N CYS A 133 5.47 -10.30 6.63
CA CYS A 133 4.52 -10.74 5.61
C CYS A 133 3.26 -11.39 6.20
N THR A 134 3.27 -11.75 7.49
CA THR A 134 2.13 -12.33 8.20
C THR A 134 1.39 -11.27 9.02
N CYS A 135 1.02 -10.15 8.37
CA CYS A 135 0.41 -8.99 9.02
C CYS A 135 -0.90 -9.29 9.77
N TYR A 136 -1.56 -10.38 9.40
CA TYR A 136 -2.83 -10.89 9.96
C TYR A 136 -2.67 -11.70 11.25
N MET A 137 -1.47 -11.82 11.80
CA MET A 137 -1.27 -12.45 13.12
C MET A 137 -1.73 -11.53 14.24
N GLU A 138 -2.24 -12.11 15.34
CA GLU A 138 -2.79 -11.35 16.47
C GLU A 138 -1.79 -10.35 17.06
N GLU A 139 -0.54 -10.76 17.22
CA GLU A 139 0.54 -9.92 17.75
C GLU A 139 0.92 -8.76 16.85
N VAL A 140 0.58 -8.81 15.55
CA VAL A 140 0.76 -7.72 14.57
C VAL A 140 -0.48 -6.84 14.52
N GLY A 141 -1.66 -7.45 14.54
CA GLY A 141 -2.93 -6.77 14.71
C GLY A 141 -3.43 -6.04 13.47
N ASN A 142 -3.11 -6.55 12.26
CA ASN A 142 -3.74 -6.12 11.01
C ASN A 142 -4.64 -7.24 10.49
N ILE A 143 -5.68 -7.58 11.27
CA ILE A 143 -6.61 -8.67 10.98
C ILE A 143 -7.89 -8.08 10.40
N PRO A 144 -8.19 -8.29 9.12
CA PRO A 144 -9.41 -7.82 8.51
C PRO A 144 -10.60 -8.71 8.86
N ARG A 145 -11.79 -8.14 8.77
CA ARG A 145 -13.06 -8.87 8.88
C ARG A 145 -13.53 -9.34 7.50
N LYS A 146 -14.35 -10.39 7.49
CA LYS A 146 -15.03 -10.86 6.27
C LYS A 146 -15.77 -9.71 5.57
N GLY A 147 -15.56 -9.60 4.26
CA GLY A 147 -16.19 -8.61 3.40
C GLY A 147 -15.49 -7.26 3.35
N GLN A 148 -14.59 -6.93 4.27
CA GLN A 148 -13.90 -5.65 4.27
C GLN A 148 -13.03 -5.46 3.03
N ILE A 149 -13.05 -4.23 2.49
CA ILE A 149 -12.19 -3.82 1.37
C ILE A 149 -10.85 -3.34 1.92
N LEU A 150 -9.79 -3.93 1.40
CA LEU A 150 -8.41 -3.69 1.82
C LEU A 150 -7.56 -3.14 0.68
N ALA A 151 -6.42 -2.55 1.04
CA ALA A 151 -5.34 -2.16 0.14
C ALA A 151 -4.06 -2.89 0.54
N TRP A 152 -3.93 -4.15 0.14
CA TRP A 152 -2.80 -5.01 0.45
C TRP A 152 -2.02 -5.39 -0.80
N ALA A 153 -0.71 -5.28 -0.76
CA ALA A 153 0.17 -5.48 -1.91
C ALA A 153 0.93 -6.81 -1.89
N GLU A 154 1.19 -7.41 -0.71
CA GLU A 154 1.94 -8.64 -0.58
C GLU A 154 1.10 -9.86 -1.00
N SER A 155 1.70 -10.78 -1.78
CA SER A 155 0.95 -11.87 -2.43
C SER A 155 0.37 -12.88 -1.45
N SER A 156 1.15 -13.38 -0.49
CA SER A 156 0.69 -14.39 0.47
C SER A 156 -0.35 -13.83 1.43
N ALA A 157 -0.16 -12.58 1.88
CA ALA A 157 -1.12 -11.89 2.72
C ALA A 157 -2.44 -11.64 1.98
N VAL A 158 -2.40 -11.24 0.70
CA VAL A 158 -3.61 -11.07 -0.13
C VAL A 158 -4.35 -12.38 -0.33
N VAL A 159 -3.63 -13.49 -0.58
CA VAL A 159 -4.25 -14.83 -0.70
C VAL A 159 -4.93 -15.20 0.62
N TYR A 160 -4.25 -15.03 1.76
CA TYR A 160 -4.81 -15.35 3.07
C TYR A 160 -6.05 -14.49 3.39
N ALA A 161 -5.98 -13.18 3.14
CA ALA A 161 -7.09 -12.27 3.34
C ALA A 161 -8.33 -12.67 2.54
N ASN A 162 -8.17 -12.98 1.25
CA ASN A 162 -9.29 -13.34 0.38
C ASN A 162 -9.82 -14.75 0.66
N SER A 163 -8.94 -15.76 0.82
CA SER A 163 -9.32 -17.17 0.84
C SER A 163 -9.64 -17.69 2.25
N VAL A 164 -8.98 -17.16 3.28
CA VAL A 164 -9.15 -17.63 4.66
C VAL A 164 -10.04 -16.69 5.45
N LEU A 165 -9.74 -15.39 5.42
CA LEU A 165 -10.48 -14.39 6.20
C LEU A 165 -11.74 -13.87 5.50
N GLY A 166 -11.86 -14.09 4.19
CA GLY A 166 -13.01 -13.65 3.41
C GLY A 166 -13.08 -12.14 3.21
N ALA A 167 -12.00 -11.43 3.42
CA ALA A 167 -11.86 -10.02 3.08
C ALA A 167 -11.68 -9.84 1.56
N ARG A 168 -11.59 -8.61 1.08
CA ARG A 168 -11.50 -8.29 -0.34
C ARG A 168 -10.29 -7.42 -0.61
N SER A 169 -9.30 -7.94 -1.32
CA SER A 169 -8.12 -7.19 -1.75
C SER A 169 -7.64 -7.68 -3.11
N ASN A 170 -7.37 -6.74 -4.01
CA ASN A 170 -6.52 -7.04 -5.15
C ASN A 170 -5.06 -7.05 -4.69
N ARG A 171 -4.18 -7.65 -5.49
CA ARG A 171 -2.75 -7.53 -5.34
C ARG A 171 -2.23 -6.49 -6.35
N ASN A 172 -2.11 -5.25 -5.89
CA ASN A 172 -1.58 -4.17 -6.71
C ASN A 172 -0.12 -3.85 -6.33
N SER A 173 0.45 -2.78 -6.88
CA SER A 173 1.80 -2.34 -6.48
C SER A 173 1.80 -1.71 -5.08
N GLY A 174 2.93 -1.84 -4.35
CA GLY A 174 3.06 -1.23 -3.03
C GLY A 174 2.87 0.30 -3.04
N VAL A 175 3.28 0.97 -4.13
CA VAL A 175 3.08 2.42 -4.28
C VAL A 175 1.59 2.75 -4.43
N LEU A 176 0.85 1.99 -5.25
CA LEU A 176 -0.58 2.22 -5.40
C LEU A 176 -1.32 2.00 -4.08
N GLU A 177 -1.00 0.93 -3.36
CA GLU A 177 -1.67 0.64 -2.08
C GLU A 177 -1.33 1.68 -1.00
N LEU A 178 -0.12 2.26 -1.05
CA LEU A 178 0.20 3.43 -0.22
C LEU A 178 -0.71 4.62 -0.56
N LEU A 179 -0.88 4.94 -1.85
CA LEU A 179 -1.77 6.03 -2.28
C LEU A 179 -3.24 5.72 -1.93
N CYS A 180 -3.67 4.47 -2.06
CA CYS A 180 -4.96 4.02 -1.55
C CYS A 180 -5.10 4.25 -0.04
N GLY A 181 -4.06 3.91 0.73
CA GLY A 181 -4.02 4.16 2.17
C GLY A 181 -4.08 5.64 2.55
N ILE A 182 -3.36 6.50 1.81
CA ILE A 182 -3.36 7.96 1.98
C ILE A 182 -4.74 8.56 1.68
N THR A 183 -5.36 8.15 0.57
CA THR A 183 -6.66 8.67 0.13
C THR A 183 -7.84 8.02 0.84
N GLY A 184 -7.62 6.88 1.50
CA GLY A 184 -8.68 6.06 2.09
C GLY A 184 -9.61 5.43 1.07
N ARG A 185 -9.20 5.30 -0.20
CA ARG A 185 -10.01 4.82 -1.32
C ARG A 185 -9.30 3.74 -2.11
N ALA A 186 -10.04 2.71 -2.51
CA ALA A 186 -9.58 1.66 -3.41
C ALA A 186 -10.48 1.58 -4.65
N PRO A 187 -9.93 1.38 -5.86
CA PRO A 187 -10.73 1.24 -7.07
C PRO A 187 -11.41 -0.14 -7.09
N VAL A 188 -12.72 -0.15 -7.36
CA VAL A 188 -13.55 -1.36 -7.30
C VAL A 188 -13.47 -2.14 -8.61
N PHE A 189 -12.62 -3.15 -8.62
CA PHE A 189 -12.47 -4.11 -9.72
C PHE A 189 -11.91 -5.44 -9.18
N GLY A 190 -11.85 -6.49 -10.03
CA GLY A 190 -11.23 -7.77 -9.70
C GLY A 190 -11.81 -8.38 -8.41
N LEU A 191 -10.95 -8.77 -7.47
CA LEU A 191 -11.33 -9.44 -6.22
C LEU A 191 -12.14 -8.57 -5.24
N LEU A 192 -12.31 -7.27 -5.53
CA LEU A 192 -13.22 -6.41 -4.78
C LEU A 192 -14.68 -6.60 -5.20
N THR A 193 -14.94 -7.23 -6.35
CA THR A 193 -16.29 -7.50 -6.89
C THR A 193 -16.70 -8.94 -6.67
N ASP A 194 -18.00 -9.21 -6.65
CA ASP A 194 -18.52 -10.58 -6.56
C ASP A 194 -18.19 -11.38 -7.82
N GLU A 195 -18.26 -10.75 -8.98
CA GLU A 195 -17.90 -11.36 -10.27
C GLU A 195 -16.42 -11.79 -10.32
N GLY A 196 -15.50 -10.92 -9.89
CA GLY A 196 -14.07 -11.21 -9.86
C GLY A 196 -13.68 -12.29 -8.84
N ARG A 197 -14.59 -12.67 -7.93
CA ARG A 197 -14.41 -13.74 -6.96
C ARG A 197 -15.02 -15.08 -7.39
N GLN A 198 -15.68 -15.13 -8.53
CA GLN A 198 -16.22 -16.38 -9.05
C GLN A 198 -15.06 -17.27 -9.53
N ALA A 199 -15.12 -18.56 -9.15
CA ALA A 199 -14.14 -19.52 -9.62
C ALA A 199 -14.30 -19.75 -11.14
N GLY A 200 -13.23 -19.53 -11.89
CA GLY A 200 -13.20 -19.87 -13.31
C GLY A 200 -13.03 -21.38 -13.58
N TRP A 201 -12.47 -22.10 -12.58
CA TRP A 201 -12.21 -23.54 -12.63
C TRP A 201 -12.54 -24.16 -11.28
N LEU A 202 -13.20 -25.32 -11.32
CA LEU A 202 -13.36 -26.21 -10.17
C LEU A 202 -12.46 -27.42 -10.41
N VAL A 203 -11.55 -27.68 -9.47
CA VAL A 203 -10.65 -28.85 -9.50
C VAL A 203 -11.12 -29.86 -8.46
#